data_be14f23eb6c9a4766971684a6e20aedd
#
_entry.id   be14f23eb6c9a4766971684a6e20aedd
#
_cell.length_a   1.000
_cell.length_b   1.000
_cell.length_c   1.000
_cell.angle_alpha   90.00
_cell.angle_beta   90.00
_cell.angle_gamma   90.00
#
_symmetry.space_group_name_H-M   'P 1'
#
loop_
_entity.id
_entity.type
_entity.pdbx_description
1 polymer ?
#
loop_
_entity_poly.entity_id
_entity_poly.type
_entity_poly.pdbx_seq_one_letter_code
_entity_poly.pdbx_strand_id
1 'polypeptide(L)'
;TSGLYSSTRMLFALAERGHAPRLLTRLSRHQVPLNALLATTLVGLAGFLTSLVGDGRAYELLLTVSALAGFITWAGISWCHWKFRTAMRTQGRGLEELPYRARFFPAGAVVALVACAAIIVGQAYEPATSGEPLGSILMSYVGVPVFFALWWGHKLVTRAPKVDPATADLGREDREDR
;
A
#
# COMPACT_ATOMS: atom_id res chain seq x y z
N THR A 1 7.10 -1.43 17.79
CA THR A 1 7.81 -0.16 17.47
C THR A 1 8.10 0.00 15.98
N SER A 2 8.48 -1.06 15.24
CA SER A 2 8.77 -0.99 13.80
C SER A 2 7.57 -0.53 12.95
N GLY A 3 6.37 -0.99 13.25
CA GLY A 3 5.15 -0.58 12.53
C GLY A 3 4.87 0.92 12.66
N LEU A 4 4.99 1.48 13.86
CA LEU A 4 4.80 2.92 14.09
C LEU A 4 5.83 3.76 13.32
N TYR A 5 7.09 3.33 13.33
CA TYR A 5 8.17 3.98 12.58
C TYR A 5 7.88 3.99 11.07
N SER A 6 7.55 2.82 10.51
CA SER A 6 7.25 2.68 9.08
C SER A 6 6.04 3.51 8.67
N SER A 7 4.95 3.46 9.44
CA SER A 7 3.73 4.24 9.17
C SER A 7 3.98 5.74 9.21
N THR A 8 4.75 6.21 10.19
CA THR A 8 5.13 7.62 10.32
C THR A 8 5.93 8.09 9.11
N ARG A 9 6.92 7.30 8.69
CA ARG A 9 7.76 7.64 7.52
C ARG A 9 6.96 7.62 6.21
N MET A 10 6.07 6.65 6.04
CA MET A 10 5.17 6.59 4.87
C MET A 10 4.25 7.79 4.81
N LEU A 11 3.63 8.16 5.95
CA LEU A 11 2.74 9.31 6.03
C LEU A 11 3.47 10.63 5.73
N PHE A 12 4.69 10.78 6.24
CA PHE A 12 5.56 11.91 5.93
C PHE A 12 5.90 11.97 4.44
N ALA A 13 6.34 10.86 3.84
CA ALA A 13 6.67 10.80 2.42
C ALA A 13 5.46 11.09 1.50
N LEU A 14 4.26 10.65 1.89
CA LEU A 14 3.03 11.00 1.18
C LEU A 14 2.74 12.50 1.25
N ALA A 15 2.99 13.14 2.41
CA ALA A 15 2.81 14.57 2.58
C ALA A 15 3.84 15.38 1.77
N GLU A 16 5.09 14.95 1.70
CA GLU A 16 6.13 15.57 0.85
C GLU A 16 5.75 15.53 -0.63
N ARG A 17 5.13 14.44 -1.07
CA ARG A 17 4.65 14.29 -2.46
C ARG A 17 3.32 14.97 -2.74
N GLY A 18 2.74 15.70 -1.77
CA GLY A 18 1.47 16.39 -1.93
C GLY A 18 0.22 15.49 -1.88
N HIS A 19 0.37 14.22 -1.52
CA HIS A 19 -0.74 13.26 -1.38
C HIS A 19 -1.35 13.21 0.03
N ALA A 20 -0.81 13.99 0.97
CA ALA A 20 -1.32 14.16 2.32
C ALA A 20 -1.18 15.63 2.76
N PRO A 21 -1.90 16.07 3.83
CA PRO A 21 -1.85 17.44 4.29
C PRO A 21 -0.41 17.91 4.61
N ARG A 22 -0.03 19.08 4.13
CA ARG A 22 1.30 19.68 4.35
C ARG A 22 1.68 19.85 5.84
N LEU A 23 0.70 19.83 6.74
CA LEU A 23 0.94 19.87 8.17
C LEU A 23 1.82 18.70 8.65
N LEU A 24 1.80 17.58 7.95
CA LEU A 24 2.55 16.36 8.28
C LEU A 24 4.02 16.41 7.84
N THR A 25 4.42 17.40 7.04
CA THR A 25 5.82 17.59 6.60
C THR A 25 6.68 18.35 7.61
N ARG A 26 6.09 18.85 8.73
CA ARG A 26 6.85 19.58 9.73
C ARG A 26 7.80 18.64 10.48
N LEU A 27 9.09 18.96 10.39
CA LEU A 27 10.16 18.28 11.09
C LEU A 27 10.48 19.00 12.41
N SER A 28 10.82 18.23 13.44
CA SER A 28 11.40 18.72 14.67
C SER A 28 12.87 19.15 14.47
N ARG A 29 13.47 19.82 15.47
CA ARG A 29 14.91 20.13 15.51
C ARG A 29 15.80 18.89 15.34
N HIS A 30 15.29 17.70 15.69
CA HIS A 30 15.97 16.41 15.54
C HIS A 30 15.59 15.66 14.25
N GLN A 31 15.05 16.35 13.24
CA GLN A 31 14.65 15.74 11.95
C GLN A 31 13.56 14.65 12.09
N VAL A 32 12.75 14.71 13.17
CA VAL A 32 11.64 13.78 13.39
C VAL A 32 10.33 14.42 12.93
N PRO A 33 9.51 13.76 12.11
CA PRO A 33 8.22 14.26 11.66
C PRO A 33 7.15 14.11 12.76
N LEU A 34 7.17 15.06 13.74
CA LEU A 34 6.33 14.99 14.93
C LEU A 34 4.84 14.90 14.62
N ASN A 35 4.35 15.69 13.67
CA ASN A 35 2.93 15.68 13.33
C ASN A 35 2.49 14.35 12.71
N ALA A 36 3.33 13.75 11.86
CA ALA A 36 3.07 12.43 11.31
C ALA A 36 3.13 11.35 12.41
N LEU A 37 4.09 11.47 13.34
CA LEU A 37 4.20 10.59 14.50
C LEU A 37 2.98 10.70 15.41
N LEU A 38 2.53 11.91 15.74
CA LEU A 38 1.33 12.13 16.54
C LEU A 38 0.08 11.56 15.87
N ALA A 39 -0.09 11.79 14.57
CA ALA A 39 -1.22 11.25 13.82
C ALA A 39 -1.25 9.71 13.85
N THR A 40 -0.11 9.05 13.58
CA THR A 40 -0.04 7.58 13.62
C THR A 40 -0.21 7.03 15.03
N THR A 41 0.31 7.72 16.05
CA THR A 41 0.14 7.33 17.45
C THR A 41 -1.31 7.47 17.91
N LEU A 42 -2.01 8.54 17.52
CA LEU A 42 -3.43 8.74 17.85
C LEU A 42 -4.31 7.65 17.23
N VAL A 43 -4.05 7.27 15.96
CA VAL A 43 -4.75 6.15 15.32
C VAL A 43 -4.48 4.83 16.04
N GLY A 44 -3.23 4.57 16.42
CA GLY A 44 -2.86 3.38 17.18
C GLY A 44 -3.52 3.35 18.57
N LEU A 45 -3.56 4.49 19.26
CA LEU A 45 -4.21 4.61 20.55
C LEU A 45 -5.74 4.41 20.45
N ALA A 46 -6.39 4.97 19.43
CA ALA A 46 -7.80 4.73 19.17
C ALA A 46 -8.10 3.24 18.97
N GLY A 47 -7.26 2.54 18.18
CA GLY A 47 -7.37 1.09 18.02
C GLY A 47 -7.20 0.33 19.34
N PHE A 48 -6.29 0.74 20.20
CA PHE A 48 -6.09 0.14 21.52
C PHE A 48 -7.28 0.40 22.47
N LEU A 49 -7.84 1.62 22.46
CA LEU A 49 -9.00 1.95 23.28
C LEU A 49 -10.23 1.12 22.91
N THR A 50 -10.45 0.82 21.62
CA THR A 50 -11.55 -0.04 21.19
C THR A 50 -11.43 -1.47 21.74
N SER A 51 -10.21 -1.97 21.93
CA SER A 51 -9.95 -3.27 22.55
C SER A 51 -10.28 -3.31 24.05
N LEU A 52 -10.21 -2.17 24.73
CA LEU A 52 -10.55 -2.08 26.17
C LEU A 52 -12.04 -1.96 26.43
N VAL A 53 -12.81 -1.42 25.49
CA VAL A 53 -14.24 -1.08 25.66
C VAL A 53 -15.18 -2.10 24.99
N GLY A 54 -14.67 -2.92 24.06
CA GLY A 54 -15.47 -3.82 23.24
C GLY A 54 -15.00 -5.28 23.28
N ASP A 55 -15.75 -6.15 22.60
CA ASP A 55 -15.49 -7.60 22.49
C ASP A 55 -14.27 -7.98 21.65
N GLY A 56 -13.31 -7.10 21.43
CA GLY A 56 -12.12 -7.34 20.60
C GLY A 56 -12.37 -7.29 19.08
N ARG A 57 -13.62 -7.28 18.63
CA ARG A 57 -14.00 -7.28 17.20
C ARG A 57 -13.40 -6.14 16.40
N ALA A 58 -13.29 -4.95 16.99
CA ALA A 58 -12.69 -3.80 16.34
C ALA A 58 -11.18 -4.00 16.12
N TYR A 59 -10.50 -4.65 17.05
CA TYR A 59 -9.09 -4.99 16.92
C TYR A 59 -8.87 -6.03 15.81
N GLU A 60 -9.67 -7.07 15.76
CA GLU A 60 -9.63 -8.09 14.70
C GLU A 60 -9.88 -7.47 13.32
N LEU A 61 -10.87 -6.58 13.21
CA LEU A 61 -11.12 -5.83 11.97
C LEU A 61 -9.91 -5.02 11.52
N LEU A 62 -9.28 -4.28 12.44
CA LEU A 62 -8.08 -3.48 12.12
C LEU A 62 -6.90 -4.35 11.69
N LEU A 63 -6.72 -5.52 12.32
CA LEU A 63 -5.71 -6.50 11.91
C LEU A 63 -5.97 -7.03 10.50
N THR A 64 -7.21 -7.44 10.21
CA THR A 64 -7.62 -7.96 8.91
C THR A 64 -7.44 -6.91 7.81
N VAL A 65 -7.88 -5.67 8.04
CA VAL A 65 -7.68 -4.56 7.08
C VAL A 65 -6.20 -4.30 6.85
N SER A 66 -5.38 -4.31 7.89
CA SER A 66 -3.93 -4.10 7.78
C SER A 66 -3.23 -5.21 7.00
N ALA A 67 -3.59 -6.46 7.24
CA ALA A 67 -3.05 -7.61 6.51
C ALA A 67 -3.41 -7.54 5.02
N LEU A 68 -4.68 -7.30 4.70
CA LEU A 68 -5.14 -7.14 3.31
C LEU A 68 -4.45 -5.99 2.61
N ALA A 69 -4.29 -4.83 3.27
CA ALA A 69 -3.57 -3.69 2.70
C ALA A 69 -2.12 -4.06 2.34
N GLY A 70 -1.46 -4.90 3.14
CA GLY A 70 -0.13 -5.44 2.84
C GLY A 70 -0.12 -6.26 1.55
N PHE A 71 -1.02 -7.22 1.40
CA PHE A 71 -1.10 -8.06 0.19
C PHE A 71 -1.50 -7.27 -1.05
N ILE A 72 -2.42 -6.31 -0.93
CA ILE A 72 -2.77 -5.40 -2.03
C ILE A 72 -1.55 -4.56 -2.44
N THR A 73 -0.76 -4.09 -1.48
CA THR A 73 0.47 -3.33 -1.76
C THR A 73 1.51 -4.19 -2.50
N TRP A 74 1.74 -5.43 -2.08
CA TRP A 74 2.66 -6.34 -2.76
C TRP A 74 2.19 -6.71 -4.17
N ALA A 75 0.90 -6.93 -4.36
CA ALA A 75 0.32 -7.10 -5.68
C ALA A 75 0.53 -5.85 -6.55
N GLY A 76 0.34 -4.65 -5.97
CA GLY A 76 0.61 -3.38 -6.62
C GLY A 76 2.07 -3.22 -7.05
N ILE A 77 3.03 -3.58 -6.20
CA ILE A 77 4.47 -3.55 -6.52
C ILE A 77 4.76 -4.49 -7.70
N SER A 78 4.23 -5.71 -7.68
CA SER A 78 4.41 -6.69 -8.76
C SER A 78 3.80 -6.21 -10.08
N TRP A 79 2.63 -5.56 -10.01
CA TRP A 79 1.96 -4.95 -11.16
C TRP A 79 2.76 -3.76 -11.72
N CYS A 80 3.28 -2.88 -10.85
CA CYS A 80 4.14 -1.77 -11.25
C CYS A 80 5.42 -2.27 -11.92
N HIS A 81 6.04 -3.32 -11.39
CA HIS A 81 7.21 -3.94 -12.02
C HIS A 81 6.91 -4.46 -13.43
N TRP A 82 5.74 -5.10 -13.62
CA TRP A 82 5.29 -5.53 -14.94
C TRP A 82 5.13 -4.35 -15.90
N LYS A 83 4.41 -3.30 -15.47
CA LYS A 83 4.17 -2.09 -16.27
C LYS A 83 5.46 -1.35 -16.62
N PHE A 84 6.38 -1.24 -15.67
CA PHE A 84 7.69 -0.65 -15.87
C PHE A 84 8.49 -1.38 -16.98
N ARG A 85 8.54 -2.70 -16.93
CA ARG A 85 9.21 -3.52 -17.95
C ARG A 85 8.55 -3.40 -19.33
N THR A 86 7.22 -3.30 -19.35
CA THR A 86 6.47 -3.07 -20.59
C THR A 86 6.81 -1.70 -21.15
N ALA A 87 6.83 -0.65 -20.34
CA ALA A 87 7.17 0.70 -20.77
C ALA A 87 8.61 0.77 -21.31
N MET A 88 9.59 0.16 -20.67
CA MET A 88 10.95 0.06 -21.17
C MET A 88 11.01 -0.56 -22.58
N ARG A 89 10.30 -1.68 -22.79
CA ARG A 89 10.24 -2.33 -24.10
C ARG A 89 9.59 -1.45 -25.16
N THR A 90 8.48 -0.75 -24.79
CA THR A 90 7.77 0.14 -25.72
C THR A 90 8.63 1.33 -26.13
N GLN A 91 9.48 1.84 -25.22
CA GLN A 91 10.40 2.94 -25.48
C GLN A 91 11.72 2.49 -26.13
N GLY A 92 11.88 1.20 -26.44
CA GLY A 92 13.09 0.66 -27.05
C GLY A 92 14.32 0.67 -26.13
N ARG A 93 14.13 0.88 -24.83
CA ARG A 93 15.23 0.92 -23.85
C ARG A 93 15.70 -0.49 -23.49
N GLY A 94 17.01 -0.69 -23.52
CA GLY A 94 17.62 -1.98 -23.19
C GLY A 94 17.61 -2.26 -21.69
N LEU A 95 17.52 -3.55 -21.33
CA LEU A 95 17.64 -3.98 -19.93
C LEU A 95 19.05 -3.70 -19.34
N GLU A 96 19.98 -3.33 -20.20
CA GLU A 96 21.38 -3.02 -19.85
C GLU A 96 21.52 -1.75 -19.04
N GLU A 97 20.55 -0.84 -19.17
CA GLU A 97 20.48 0.40 -18.41
C GLU A 97 20.09 0.18 -16.94
N LEU A 98 19.57 -1.02 -16.59
CA LEU A 98 19.15 -1.31 -15.22
C LEU A 98 20.33 -1.78 -14.36
N PRO A 99 20.55 -1.16 -13.17
CA PRO A 99 21.58 -1.61 -12.23
C PRO A 99 21.35 -3.03 -11.74
N TYR A 100 20.08 -3.45 -11.67
CA TYR A 100 19.66 -4.79 -11.28
C TYR A 100 18.65 -5.37 -12.27
N ARG A 101 18.91 -6.59 -12.72
CA ARG A 101 18.04 -7.32 -13.67
C ARG A 101 17.40 -8.49 -12.96
N ALA A 102 16.08 -8.47 -12.80
CA ALA A 102 15.35 -9.62 -12.31
C ALA A 102 15.44 -10.78 -13.33
N ARG A 103 16.13 -11.86 -12.96
CA ARG A 103 16.42 -13.02 -13.84
C ARG A 103 15.15 -13.75 -14.29
N PHE A 104 14.17 -13.85 -13.41
CA PHE A 104 12.96 -14.65 -13.61
C PHE A 104 11.76 -13.82 -14.06
N PHE A 105 11.98 -12.68 -14.71
CA PHE A 105 10.89 -11.93 -15.29
C PHE A 105 10.42 -12.61 -16.61
N PRO A 106 9.10 -12.80 -16.87
CA PRO A 106 7.93 -12.31 -16.08
C PRO A 106 7.46 -13.24 -14.95
N ALA A 107 8.00 -14.47 -14.88
CA ALA A 107 7.51 -15.53 -13.99
C ALA A 107 7.42 -15.06 -12.51
N GLY A 108 8.45 -14.39 -12.00
CA GLY A 108 8.46 -13.91 -10.61
C GLY A 108 7.32 -12.93 -10.30
N ALA A 109 7.03 -12.01 -11.21
CA ALA A 109 5.92 -11.06 -11.03
C ALA A 109 4.56 -11.77 -11.10
N VAL A 110 4.39 -12.76 -12.00
CA VAL A 110 3.17 -13.56 -12.11
C VAL A 110 2.95 -14.39 -10.84
N VAL A 111 3.97 -15.10 -10.38
CA VAL A 111 3.89 -15.92 -9.16
C VAL A 111 3.50 -15.04 -7.96
N ALA A 112 4.12 -13.86 -7.81
CA ALA A 112 3.79 -12.94 -6.73
C ALA A 112 2.33 -12.45 -6.82
N LEU A 113 1.84 -12.09 -8.01
CA LEU A 113 0.44 -11.67 -8.22
C LEU A 113 -0.53 -12.80 -7.89
N VAL A 114 -0.26 -14.01 -8.38
CA VAL A 114 -1.10 -15.19 -8.13
C VAL A 114 -1.11 -15.54 -6.65
N ALA A 115 0.04 -15.52 -5.99
CA ALA A 115 0.15 -15.77 -4.55
C ALA A 115 -0.65 -14.74 -3.74
N CYS A 116 -0.49 -13.45 -4.03
CA CYS A 116 -1.26 -12.40 -3.35
C CYS A 116 -2.77 -12.56 -3.58
N ALA A 117 -3.19 -12.86 -4.82
CA ALA A 117 -4.60 -13.10 -5.14
C ALA A 117 -5.15 -14.33 -4.40
N ALA A 118 -4.38 -15.43 -4.37
CA ALA A 118 -4.77 -16.65 -3.66
C ALA A 118 -4.92 -16.40 -2.15
N ILE A 119 -4.02 -15.62 -1.54
CA ILE A 119 -4.12 -15.27 -0.12
C ILE A 119 -5.33 -14.37 0.14
N ILE A 120 -5.58 -13.37 -0.71
CA ILE A 120 -6.76 -12.50 -0.58
C ILE A 120 -8.05 -13.31 -0.69
N VAL A 121 -8.15 -14.21 -1.66
CA VAL A 121 -9.32 -15.08 -1.83
C VAL A 121 -9.43 -16.07 -0.66
N GLY A 122 -8.30 -16.60 -0.19
CA GLY A 122 -8.23 -17.55 0.92
C GLY A 122 -8.65 -16.98 2.29
N GLN A 123 -8.78 -15.67 2.44
CA GLN A 123 -9.21 -15.03 3.69
C GLN A 123 -10.59 -15.51 4.17
N ALA A 124 -11.46 -15.89 3.25
CA ALA A 124 -12.79 -16.41 3.58
C ALA A 124 -12.80 -17.91 3.92
N TYR A 125 -11.69 -18.61 3.71
CA TYR A 125 -11.67 -20.07 3.88
C TYR A 125 -12.00 -20.51 5.30
N GLU A 126 -11.36 -19.90 6.29
CA GLU A 126 -11.57 -20.24 7.70
C GLU A 126 -13.00 -19.96 8.15
N PRO A 127 -13.56 -18.72 7.99
CA PRO A 127 -14.94 -18.46 8.40
C PRO A 127 -15.96 -19.29 7.61
N ALA A 128 -15.69 -19.61 6.34
CA ALA A 128 -16.60 -20.44 5.53
C ALA A 128 -16.61 -21.91 5.98
N THR A 129 -15.45 -22.46 6.43
CA THR A 129 -15.35 -23.85 6.90
C THR A 129 -15.77 -24.01 8.36
N SER A 130 -15.65 -22.97 9.16
CA SER A 130 -16.04 -22.98 10.58
C SER A 130 -17.55 -22.77 10.82
N GLY A 131 -18.34 -22.64 9.73
CA GLY A 131 -19.78 -22.39 9.84
C GLY A 131 -20.14 -21.00 10.39
N GLU A 132 -19.21 -20.07 10.28
CA GLU A 132 -19.40 -18.69 10.70
C GLU A 132 -20.51 -18.01 9.88
N PRO A 133 -21.26 -17.06 10.45
CA PRO A 133 -22.28 -16.33 9.73
C PRO A 133 -21.67 -15.53 8.57
N LEU A 134 -22.46 -15.32 7.51
CA LEU A 134 -22.06 -14.57 6.32
C LEU A 134 -21.42 -13.20 6.64
N GLY A 135 -21.81 -12.59 7.77
CA GLY A 135 -21.22 -11.35 8.27
C GLY A 135 -19.73 -11.44 8.56
N SER A 136 -19.25 -12.55 9.11
CA SER A 136 -17.83 -12.78 9.40
C SER A 136 -17.03 -12.92 8.11
N ILE A 137 -17.59 -13.59 7.11
CA ILE A 137 -16.98 -13.72 5.78
C ILE A 137 -16.86 -12.32 5.12
N LEU A 138 -17.91 -11.52 5.19
CA LEU A 138 -17.87 -10.15 4.64
C LEU A 138 -16.88 -9.25 5.38
N MET A 139 -16.77 -9.42 6.70
CA MET A 139 -15.78 -8.69 7.51
C MET A 139 -14.34 -9.03 7.10
N SER A 140 -14.05 -10.28 6.71
CA SER A 140 -12.72 -10.68 6.23
C SER A 140 -12.29 -9.92 4.97
N TYR A 141 -13.23 -9.42 4.17
CA TYR A 141 -12.95 -8.68 2.94
C TYR A 141 -13.12 -7.17 3.05
N VAL A 142 -13.48 -6.63 4.21
CA VAL A 142 -13.79 -5.19 4.36
C VAL A 142 -12.62 -4.28 3.93
N GLY A 143 -11.38 -4.75 4.04
CA GLY A 143 -10.20 -4.03 3.57
C GLY A 143 -10.17 -3.79 2.06
N VAL A 144 -10.78 -4.67 1.27
CA VAL A 144 -10.82 -4.55 -0.20
C VAL A 144 -11.68 -3.37 -0.65
N PRO A 145 -12.96 -3.26 -0.26
CA PRO A 145 -13.77 -2.10 -0.61
C PRO A 145 -13.22 -0.79 -0.04
N VAL A 146 -12.65 -0.80 1.17
CA VAL A 146 -11.99 0.38 1.75
C VAL A 146 -10.84 0.84 0.87
N PHE A 147 -9.99 -0.08 0.43
CA PHE A 147 -8.89 0.25 -0.49
C PHE A 147 -9.40 0.86 -1.80
N PHE A 148 -10.40 0.24 -2.44
CA PHE A 148 -10.95 0.75 -3.70
C PHE A 148 -11.66 2.08 -3.52
N ALA A 149 -12.35 2.30 -2.41
CA ALA A 149 -12.98 3.58 -2.10
C ALA A 149 -11.93 4.71 -1.95
N LEU A 150 -10.84 4.46 -1.24
CA LEU A 150 -9.74 5.40 -1.09
C LEU A 150 -9.03 5.66 -2.43
N TRP A 151 -8.74 4.59 -3.19
CA TRP A 151 -8.11 4.70 -4.50
C TRP A 151 -8.96 5.49 -5.50
N TRP A 152 -10.26 5.19 -5.54
CA TRP A 152 -11.20 5.89 -6.43
C TRP A 152 -11.40 7.34 -5.99
N GLY A 153 -11.56 7.57 -4.69
CA GLY A 153 -11.65 8.91 -4.12
C GLY A 153 -10.42 9.76 -4.48
N HIS A 154 -9.22 9.23 -4.28
CA HIS A 154 -7.98 9.89 -4.69
C HIS A 154 -7.97 10.19 -6.20
N LYS A 155 -8.35 9.21 -7.03
CA LYS A 155 -8.38 9.37 -8.48
C LYS A 155 -9.38 10.43 -8.96
N LEU A 156 -10.53 10.55 -8.29
CA LEU A 156 -11.53 11.59 -8.59
C LEU A 156 -11.02 12.98 -8.20
N VAL A 157 -10.37 13.10 -7.05
CA VAL A 157 -9.83 14.37 -6.55
C VAL A 157 -8.64 14.85 -7.38
N THR A 158 -7.70 13.96 -7.67
CA THR A 158 -6.45 14.31 -8.37
C THR A 158 -6.61 14.35 -9.88
N ARG A 159 -7.69 13.75 -10.44
CA ARG A 159 -7.90 13.60 -11.89
C ARG A 159 -6.66 13.08 -12.62
N ALA A 160 -5.86 12.24 -11.94
CA ALA A 160 -4.60 11.75 -12.46
C ALA A 160 -4.80 11.04 -13.81
N PRO A 161 -4.13 11.47 -14.89
CA PRO A 161 -4.24 10.84 -16.19
C PRO A 161 -3.66 9.43 -16.14
N LYS A 162 -4.13 8.57 -17.05
CA LYS A 162 -3.49 7.27 -17.24
C LYS A 162 -2.11 7.49 -17.82
N VAL A 163 -1.09 6.92 -17.20
CA VAL A 163 0.27 6.97 -17.72
C VAL A 163 0.36 6.07 -18.95
N ASP A 164 0.72 6.65 -20.09
CA ASP A 164 0.99 5.91 -21.32
C ASP A 164 2.40 5.26 -21.20
N PRO A 165 2.54 3.95 -21.44
CA PRO A 165 3.85 3.29 -21.45
C PRO A 165 4.88 3.93 -22.39
N ALA A 166 4.42 4.51 -23.51
CA ALA A 166 5.30 5.15 -24.48
C ALA A 166 5.93 6.47 -24.00
N THR A 167 5.23 7.19 -23.11
CA THR A 167 5.61 8.51 -22.60
C THR A 167 5.94 8.51 -21.11
N ALA A 168 5.88 7.32 -20.47
CA ALA A 168 6.19 7.18 -19.07
C ALA A 168 7.62 7.61 -18.76
N ASP A 169 7.81 8.48 -17.78
CA ASP A 169 9.13 8.83 -17.29
C ASP A 169 9.75 7.64 -16.57
N LEU A 170 10.76 7.05 -17.17
CA LEU A 170 11.55 5.95 -16.64
C LEU A 170 12.90 6.44 -16.10
N GLY A 171 13.11 7.76 -16.07
CA GLY A 171 14.29 8.39 -15.51
C GLY A 171 14.42 8.09 -14.02
N ARG A 172 15.63 7.90 -13.56
CA ARG A 172 15.98 7.97 -12.16
C ARG A 172 15.90 9.45 -11.82
N GLU A 173 15.03 9.85 -10.91
CA GLU A 173 15.15 11.18 -10.30
C GLU A 173 16.54 11.22 -9.66
N ASP A 174 17.48 11.90 -10.31
CA ASP A 174 18.78 12.19 -9.75
C ASP A 174 18.53 13.09 -8.52
N ARG A 175 18.63 12.50 -7.34
CA ARG A 175 18.48 13.18 -6.06
C ARG A 175 19.68 14.07 -5.73
N GLU A 176 20.46 14.44 -6.72
CA GLU A 176 21.67 15.23 -6.49
C GLU A 176 21.44 16.74 -6.47
N ASP A 177 20.21 17.23 -6.75
CA ASP A 177 19.95 18.68 -6.83
C ASP A 177 18.96 19.19 -5.76
N ARG A 178 19.01 18.67 -4.52
CA ARG A 178 18.29 19.34 -3.41
C ARG A 178 19.06 19.27 -2.10
#